data_66a405687b912e37b798fd4e355b5f87
#
_entry.id   66a405687b912e37b798fd4e355b5f87
#
_cell.length_a   1.000
_cell.length_b   1.000
_cell.length_c   1.000
_cell.angle_alpha   90.00
_cell.angle_beta   90.00
_cell.angle_gamma   90.00
#
_symmetry.space_group_name_H-M   'P 1'
#
loop_
_entity.id
_entity.type
_entity.pdbx_description
1 polymer ?
#
loop_
_entity_poly.entity_id
_entity_poly.type
_entity_poly.pdbx_seq_one_letter_code
_entity_poly.pdbx_strand_id
1 'polypeptide(L)'
;AEEAGRLGLADLPNVVYLGYVSDGEAKSLMENCKAFLFPTLYEGFGIPPLEAIACGAPRVMVSNTPCMREIYGSHADYIDLSTNHGSVDHVTPGRDAAAVLQKYSWEGSARRMLEVLREP
;
A
#
# COMPACT_ATOMS: atom_id res chain seq x y z
N ALA A 1 18.22 8.48 3.36
CA ALA A 1 19.56 7.91 3.63
C ALA A 1 19.96 8.09 5.10
N GLU A 2 19.87 9.31 5.63
CA GLU A 2 20.29 9.62 7.02
C GLU A 2 19.47 8.84 8.08
N GLU A 3 18.16 8.76 7.93
CA GLU A 3 17.26 8.03 8.83
C GLU A 3 17.53 6.51 8.80
N ALA A 4 17.72 5.95 7.62
CA ALA A 4 18.03 4.52 7.47
C ALA A 4 19.40 4.18 8.10
N GLY A 5 20.40 5.07 7.99
CA GLY A 5 21.67 4.93 8.66
C GLY A 5 21.54 5.01 10.19
N ARG A 6 20.75 5.95 10.71
CA ARG A 6 20.49 6.08 12.14
C ARG A 6 19.81 4.84 12.75
N LEU A 7 18.95 4.18 11.98
CA LEU A 7 18.25 2.96 12.40
C LEU A 7 19.07 1.67 12.15
N GLY A 8 20.29 1.77 11.62
CA GLY A 8 21.12 0.61 11.28
C GLY A 8 20.59 -0.23 10.12
N LEU A 9 19.63 0.26 9.37
CA LEU A 9 19.04 -0.48 8.25
C LEU A 9 19.97 -0.54 7.04
N ALA A 10 20.84 0.47 6.87
CA ALA A 10 21.77 0.54 5.75
C ALA A 10 22.84 -0.56 5.78
N ASP A 11 23.10 -1.13 6.95
CA ASP A 11 24.15 -2.14 7.16
C ASP A 11 23.61 -3.58 7.07
N LEU A 12 22.30 -3.75 6.88
CA LEU A 12 21.69 -5.07 6.75
C LEU A 12 21.93 -5.63 5.34
N PRO A 13 22.46 -6.84 5.19
CA PRO A 13 22.87 -7.40 3.89
C PRO A 13 21.69 -7.69 2.95
N ASN A 14 20.48 -7.73 3.48
CA ASN A 14 19.23 -7.99 2.75
C ASN A 14 18.36 -6.74 2.58
N VAL A 15 18.88 -5.55 2.92
CA VAL A 15 18.18 -4.27 2.75
C VAL A 15 18.92 -3.42 1.72
N VAL A 16 18.20 -2.92 0.73
CA VAL A 16 18.69 -1.98 -0.27
C VAL A 16 17.92 -0.68 -0.13
N TYR A 17 18.59 0.38 0.25
CA TYR A 17 18.02 1.71 0.30
C TYR A 17 18.17 2.41 -1.05
N LEU A 18 17.06 2.55 -1.77
CA LEU A 18 17.07 3.09 -3.14
C LEU A 18 17.09 4.62 -3.19
N GLY A 19 16.75 5.29 -2.08
CA GLY A 19 16.59 6.74 -2.10
C GLY A 19 15.37 7.17 -2.93
N TYR A 20 15.49 8.30 -3.62
CA TYR A 20 14.47 8.74 -4.57
C TYR A 20 14.56 7.90 -5.85
N VAL A 21 13.42 7.39 -6.27
CA VAL A 21 13.25 6.68 -7.54
C VAL A 21 12.22 7.42 -8.40
N SER A 22 12.36 7.34 -9.72
CA SER A 22 11.37 7.89 -10.65
C SER A 22 10.07 7.08 -10.63
N ASP A 23 8.97 7.66 -11.12
CA ASP A 23 7.67 6.97 -11.19
C ASP A 23 7.75 5.66 -12.01
N GLY A 24 8.56 5.65 -13.08
CA GLY A 24 8.78 4.44 -13.89
C GLY A 24 9.52 3.34 -13.15
N GLU A 25 10.52 3.70 -12.34
CA GLU A 25 11.24 2.76 -11.47
C GLU A 25 10.34 2.26 -10.35
N ALA A 26 9.59 3.14 -9.69
CA ALA A 26 8.63 2.76 -8.65
C ALA A 26 7.58 1.78 -9.19
N LYS A 27 7.03 2.05 -10.37
CA LYS A 27 6.11 1.15 -11.07
C LYS A 27 6.76 -0.22 -11.31
N SER A 28 7.97 -0.24 -11.87
CA SER A 28 8.68 -1.48 -12.16
C SER A 28 8.96 -2.29 -10.88
N LEU A 29 9.32 -1.63 -9.79
CA LEU A 29 9.52 -2.28 -8.49
C LEU A 29 8.22 -2.89 -7.97
N MET A 30 7.09 -2.17 -8.05
CA MET A 30 5.78 -2.66 -7.62
C MET A 30 5.31 -3.86 -8.46
N GLU A 31 5.48 -3.82 -9.78
CA GLU A 31 5.11 -4.91 -10.69
C GLU A 31 5.89 -6.19 -10.45
N ASN A 32 7.16 -6.08 -10.07
CA ASN A 32 8.10 -7.20 -10.00
C ASN A 32 8.44 -7.65 -8.57
N CYS A 33 7.87 -7.02 -7.55
CA CYS A 33 8.10 -7.43 -6.17
C CYS A 33 7.34 -8.74 -5.83
N LYS A 34 7.81 -9.46 -4.83
CA LYS A 34 7.04 -10.58 -4.24
C LYS A 34 5.85 -10.08 -3.43
N ALA A 35 6.03 -8.97 -2.74
CA ALA A 35 5.00 -8.29 -1.98
C ALA A 35 5.36 -6.80 -1.83
N PHE A 36 4.35 -5.96 -1.92
CA PHE A 36 4.43 -4.56 -1.53
C PHE A 36 4.00 -4.42 -0.07
N LEU A 37 4.83 -3.82 0.77
CA LEU A 37 4.56 -3.64 2.20
C LEU A 37 4.36 -2.16 2.53
N PHE A 38 3.29 -1.87 3.25
CA PHE A 38 2.97 -0.52 3.72
C PHE A 38 2.70 -0.51 5.23
N PRO A 39 3.75 -0.60 6.06
CA PRO A 39 3.64 -0.69 7.52
C PRO A 39 3.50 0.71 8.15
N THR A 40 2.37 1.35 7.97
CA THR A 40 2.08 2.66 8.53
C THR A 40 1.38 2.57 9.88
N LEU A 41 1.64 3.52 10.78
CA LEU A 41 0.93 3.62 12.06
C LEU A 41 -0.34 4.46 11.94
N TYR A 42 -0.33 5.47 11.07
CA TYR A 42 -1.45 6.37 10.87
C TYR A 42 -1.49 6.90 9.43
N GLU A 43 -2.65 6.85 8.82
CA GLU A 43 -2.92 7.40 7.50
C GLU A 43 -4.33 7.98 7.42
N GLY A 44 -4.51 9.00 6.58
CA GLY A 44 -5.85 9.49 6.21
C GLY A 44 -6.52 8.60 5.16
N PHE A 45 -5.73 8.07 4.21
CA PHE A 45 -6.20 7.19 3.14
C PHE A 45 -5.17 6.10 2.80
N GLY A 46 -3.90 6.46 2.58
CA GLY A 46 -2.85 5.51 2.16
C GLY A 46 -2.94 5.18 0.67
N ILE A 47 -2.61 6.14 -0.19
CA ILE A 47 -2.60 5.98 -1.66
C ILE A 47 -1.59 4.92 -2.14
N PRO A 48 -0.36 4.81 -1.62
CA PRO A 48 0.66 3.93 -2.19
C PRO A 48 0.24 2.46 -2.35
N PRO A 49 -0.54 1.83 -1.44
CA PRO A 49 -1.06 0.49 -1.71
C PRO A 49 -2.03 0.42 -2.89
N LEU A 50 -2.82 1.48 -3.19
CA LEU A 50 -3.65 1.51 -4.40
C LEU A 50 -2.80 1.58 -5.66
N GLU A 51 -1.72 2.35 -5.63
CA GLU A 51 -0.76 2.43 -6.73
C GLU A 51 -0.10 1.07 -6.97
N ALA A 52 0.31 0.38 -5.91
CA ALA A 52 0.85 -0.98 -6.00
C ALA A 52 -0.16 -1.97 -6.62
N ILE A 53 -1.42 -1.89 -6.22
CA ILE A 53 -2.51 -2.69 -6.82
C ILE A 53 -2.67 -2.34 -8.29
N ALA A 54 -2.70 -1.06 -8.65
CA ALA A 54 -2.85 -0.60 -10.03
C ALA A 54 -1.67 -1.02 -10.92
N CYS A 55 -0.47 -1.08 -10.35
CA CYS A 55 0.73 -1.59 -11.01
C CYS A 55 0.77 -3.12 -11.12
N GLY A 56 -0.16 -3.85 -10.51
CA GLY A 56 -0.20 -5.30 -10.57
C GLY A 56 0.73 -5.99 -9.58
N ALA A 57 1.06 -5.36 -8.45
CA ALA A 57 1.83 -5.99 -7.37
C ALA A 57 1.16 -7.32 -6.97
N PRO A 58 1.91 -8.45 -6.95
CA PRO A 58 1.32 -9.78 -6.71
C PRO A 58 0.67 -9.91 -5.34
N ARG A 59 1.14 -9.14 -4.37
CA ARG A 59 0.64 -9.11 -3.01
C ARG A 59 0.79 -7.71 -2.42
N VAL A 60 -0.24 -7.22 -1.75
CA VAL A 60 -0.20 -5.95 -1.03
C VAL A 60 -0.50 -6.20 0.43
N MET A 61 0.41 -5.77 1.29
CA MET A 61 0.35 -5.95 2.74
C MET A 61 0.32 -4.57 3.41
N VAL A 62 -0.70 -4.32 4.19
CA VAL A 62 -0.91 -3.04 4.89
C VAL A 62 -1.03 -3.26 6.40
N SER A 63 -0.81 -2.22 7.18
CA SER A 63 -1.01 -2.30 8.62
C SER A 63 -2.47 -2.59 8.97
N ASN A 64 -2.69 -3.33 10.04
CA ASN A 64 -4.01 -3.65 10.56
C ASN A 64 -4.59 -2.46 11.33
N THR A 65 -4.86 -1.36 10.63
CA THR A 65 -5.47 -0.14 11.18
C THR A 65 -6.91 0.02 10.69
N PRO A 66 -7.78 0.75 11.40
CA PRO A 66 -9.15 0.99 10.96
C PRO A 66 -9.24 1.59 9.55
N CYS A 67 -8.40 2.57 9.24
CA CYS A 67 -8.34 3.20 7.91
C CYS A 67 -8.01 2.19 6.81
N MET A 68 -6.97 1.38 6.99
CA MET A 68 -6.59 0.35 6.01
C MET A 68 -7.71 -0.70 5.84
N ARG A 69 -8.36 -1.09 6.92
CA ARG A 69 -9.51 -2.01 6.87
C ARG A 69 -10.68 -1.44 6.08
N GLU A 70 -11.00 -0.17 6.27
CA GLU A 70 -12.10 0.50 5.56
C GLU A 70 -11.83 0.57 4.05
N ILE A 71 -10.59 0.92 3.67
CA ILE A 71 -10.24 1.15 2.27
C ILE A 71 -10.04 -0.18 1.54
N TYR A 72 -9.22 -1.06 2.08
CA TYR A 72 -8.75 -2.26 1.38
C TYR A 72 -9.59 -3.51 1.65
N GLY A 73 -10.35 -3.58 2.76
CA GLY A 73 -11.26 -4.69 3.04
C GLY A 73 -10.59 -6.06 2.89
N SER A 74 -11.05 -6.88 1.96
CA SER A 74 -10.47 -8.18 1.63
C SER A 74 -9.41 -8.16 0.52
N HIS A 75 -9.05 -6.97 0.01
CA HIS A 75 -8.15 -6.82 -1.13
C HIS A 75 -6.68 -6.65 -0.77
N ALA A 76 -6.36 -6.61 0.52
CA ALA A 76 -4.99 -6.60 1.03
C ALA A 76 -4.82 -7.61 2.16
N ASP A 77 -3.58 -7.99 2.42
CA ASP A 77 -3.21 -8.72 3.64
C ASP A 77 -2.87 -7.72 4.75
N TYR A 78 -3.07 -8.14 5.99
CA TYR A 78 -2.90 -7.24 7.13
C TYR A 78 -1.73 -7.66 8.02
N ILE A 79 -0.89 -6.67 8.36
CA ILE A 79 0.24 -6.84 9.26
C ILE A 79 -0.13 -6.22 10.59
N ASP A 80 -0.05 -6.99 11.67
CA ASP A 80 -0.11 -6.43 13.01
C ASP A 80 1.31 -6.00 13.41
N LEU A 81 1.50 -4.69 13.58
CA LEU A 81 2.81 -4.13 13.93
C LEU A 81 3.19 -4.36 15.40
N SER A 82 2.25 -4.81 16.24
CA SER A 82 2.49 -5.14 17.66
C SER A 82 2.97 -6.57 17.87
N THR A 83 2.73 -7.44 16.90
CA THR A 83 3.10 -8.86 16.94
C THR A 83 4.13 -9.19 15.88
N ASN A 84 4.71 -10.37 15.98
CA ASN A 84 5.75 -10.78 15.05
C ASN A 84 5.21 -10.94 13.62
N HIS A 85 5.89 -10.40 12.72
CA HIS A 85 5.67 -10.09 11.33
C HIS A 85 5.49 -11.34 10.47
N GLY A 86 4.38 -11.41 9.74
CA GLY A 86 4.14 -12.51 8.81
C GLY A 86 5.25 -12.64 7.76
N SER A 87 5.66 -13.87 7.49
CA SER A 87 6.58 -14.14 6.37
C SER A 87 5.92 -13.77 5.05
N VAL A 88 6.66 -13.09 4.18
CA VAL A 88 6.23 -12.80 2.80
C VAL A 88 6.29 -14.02 1.86
N ASP A 89 6.76 -15.17 2.38
CA ASP A 89 6.92 -16.39 1.60
C ASP A 89 5.60 -17.09 1.26
N HIS A 90 4.53 -16.78 1.95
CA HIS A 90 3.19 -17.26 1.65
C HIS A 90 2.47 -16.25 0.72
N VAL A 91 2.73 -16.37 -0.56
CA VAL A 91 1.97 -15.63 -1.59
C VAL A 91 0.59 -16.29 -1.72
N THR A 92 -0.44 -15.61 -1.25
CA THR A 92 -1.82 -16.00 -1.57
C THR A 92 -2.11 -15.51 -2.99
N PRO A 93 -2.41 -16.39 -3.95
CA PRO A 93 -2.69 -15.95 -5.31
C PRO A 93 -3.93 -15.07 -5.37
N GLY A 94 -3.79 -13.94 -6.01
CA GLY A 94 -4.83 -13.14 -6.63
C GLY A 94 -6.17 -13.00 -5.91
N ARG A 95 -6.23 -12.16 -4.89
CA ARG A 95 -7.51 -11.50 -4.55
C ARG A 95 -7.80 -10.51 -5.67
N ASP A 96 -9.06 -10.40 -6.10
CA ASP A 96 -9.47 -9.43 -7.11
C ASP A 96 -9.23 -8.00 -6.60
N ALA A 97 -7.99 -7.56 -6.75
CA ALA A 97 -7.56 -6.24 -6.32
C ALA A 97 -8.16 -5.14 -7.20
N ALA A 98 -8.62 -5.46 -8.40
CA ALA A 98 -9.26 -4.51 -9.32
C ALA A 98 -10.56 -3.93 -8.73
N ALA A 99 -11.26 -4.66 -7.87
CA ALA A 99 -12.50 -4.18 -7.25
C ALA A 99 -12.27 -2.96 -6.33
N VAL A 100 -11.13 -2.87 -5.64
CA VAL A 100 -10.81 -1.70 -4.80
C VAL A 100 -10.53 -0.47 -5.66
N LEU A 101 -9.89 -0.64 -6.83
CA LEU A 101 -9.62 0.46 -7.76
C LEU A 101 -10.91 1.06 -8.34
N GLN A 102 -11.95 0.24 -8.56
CA GLN A 102 -13.25 0.70 -9.02
C GLN A 102 -14.01 1.51 -7.95
N LYS A 103 -13.78 1.19 -6.67
CA LYS A 103 -14.44 1.88 -5.55
C LYS A 103 -13.97 3.33 -5.39
N TYR A 104 -12.73 3.61 -5.72
CA TYR A 104 -12.10 4.92 -5.48
C TYR A 104 -11.63 5.55 -6.78
N SER A 105 -12.26 6.65 -7.18
CA SER A 105 -11.88 7.47 -8.32
C SER A 105 -12.06 8.95 -8.01
N TRP A 106 -11.23 9.79 -8.61
CA TRP A 106 -11.36 11.25 -8.48
C TRP A 106 -12.71 11.74 -8.97
N GLU A 107 -13.20 11.18 -10.08
CA GLU A 107 -14.52 11.53 -10.63
C GLU A 107 -15.67 11.15 -9.67
N GLY A 108 -15.63 9.95 -9.09
CA GLY A 108 -16.61 9.50 -8.09
C GLY A 108 -16.60 10.38 -6.85
N SER A 109 -15.41 10.74 -6.37
CA SER A 109 -15.24 11.63 -5.21
C SER A 109 -15.78 13.03 -5.49
N ALA A 110 -15.47 13.61 -6.66
CA ALA A 110 -15.97 14.92 -7.06
C ALA A 110 -17.51 14.92 -7.20
N ARG A 111 -18.08 13.87 -7.78
CA ARG A 111 -19.53 13.72 -7.91
C ARG A 111 -20.19 13.66 -6.54
N ARG A 112 -19.67 12.86 -5.63
CA ARG A 112 -20.21 12.75 -4.27
C ARG A 112 -20.13 14.07 -3.50
N MET A 113 -19.02 14.79 -3.64
CA MET A 113 -18.88 16.13 -3.05
C MET A 113 -19.92 17.10 -3.57
N LEU A 114 -20.18 17.11 -4.89
CA LEU A 114 -21.21 17.96 -5.49
C LEU A 114 -22.62 17.61 -5.02
N GLU A 115 -22.92 16.33 -4.80
CA GLU A 115 -24.19 15.90 -4.23
C GLU A 115 -24.37 16.49 -2.82
N VAL A 116 -23.40 16.31 -1.93
CA VAL A 116 -23.46 16.83 -0.56
C VAL A 116 -23.58 18.35 -0.51
N LEU A 117 -22.90 19.07 -1.39
CA LEU A 117 -22.95 20.54 -1.45
C LEU A 117 -24.29 21.09 -2.01
N ARG A 118 -25.08 20.24 -2.66
CA ARG A 118 -26.40 20.61 -3.22
C ARG A 118 -27.54 20.21 -2.29
N GLU A 119 -27.31 19.40 -1.30
CA GLU A 119 -28.29 19.12 -0.26
C GLU A 119 -28.49 20.37 0.59
N PRO A 120 -29.77 20.83 0.78
CA PRO A 120 -30.09 22.04 1.52
C PRO A 120 -29.82 21.93 3.02
#